data_126963a61aa607f56000ab1e02e4a7d2
#
_entry.id   126963a61aa607f56000ab1e02e4a7d2
#
_cell.length_a   1.000
_cell.length_b   1.000
_cell.length_c   1.000
_cell.angle_alpha   90.00
_cell.angle_beta   90.00
_cell.angle_gamma   90.00
#
_symmetry.space_group_name_H-M   'P 1'
#
loop_
_entity.id
_entity.type
_entity.pdbx_description
1 polymer ?
#
loop_
_entity_poly.entity_id
_entity_poly.type
_entity_poly.pdbx_seq_one_letter_code
_entity_poly.pdbx_strand_id
1 'polypeptide(L)'
;VFITNYPPPARARLGITYDDLKHRNERLIYASFTGYGEVGPEANKPGFDATAWWARTGLMHLVRAGEHATPARSLPGMGDHPSAMATYGAIVTALYQREKTGKGSYVSSSLLANGLWANGCSIQAALCGDKVVPQPPREEALSALRVHYQCRDGRWLLLSIAADEWRWDRFKSCFDAPVLDEERFATDAGRNRNARELVAILDALFAQKDQAEWRRVLDEAGLIFGIVAEVDDLRSDEQVMAAGLLVPLVDHDSWTIDSPFALAGQDKVKPRRAPNVGEHSDEVLRAAGYGEDEIAALREAGVVA
;
A
#
# COMPACT_ATOMS: atom_id res chain seq x y z
N VAL A 1 -8.66 5.46 23.67
CA VAL A 1 -7.87 5.96 22.54
C VAL A 1 -8.66 7.06 21.85
N PHE A 2 -8.02 8.20 21.58
CA PHE A 2 -8.57 9.29 20.79
C PHE A 2 -7.70 9.45 19.53
N ILE A 3 -8.31 9.44 18.36
CA ILE A 3 -7.60 9.52 17.07
C ILE A 3 -8.11 10.74 16.32
N THR A 4 -7.20 11.54 15.79
CA THR A 4 -7.57 12.72 15.00
C THR A 4 -6.62 12.96 13.84
N ASN A 5 -7.17 13.33 12.70
CA ASN A 5 -6.45 13.84 11.53
C ASN A 5 -6.72 15.34 11.27
N TYR A 6 -7.41 16.03 12.18
CA TYR A 6 -7.55 17.47 12.08
C TYR A 6 -6.18 18.16 12.19
N PRO A 7 -5.91 19.20 11.40
CA PRO A 7 -4.69 20.00 11.56
C PRO A 7 -4.66 20.72 12.91
N PRO A 8 -3.47 21.03 13.46
CA PRO A 8 -3.34 21.62 14.80
C PRO A 8 -4.22 22.84 15.07
N PRO A 9 -4.38 23.83 14.16
CA PRO A 9 -5.27 24.96 14.40
C PRO A 9 -6.74 24.59 14.57
N ALA A 10 -7.20 23.56 13.85
CA ALA A 10 -8.59 23.09 14.01
C ALA A 10 -8.81 22.39 15.35
N ARG A 11 -7.83 21.61 15.81
CA ARG A 11 -7.88 20.97 17.15
C ARG A 11 -7.96 22.01 18.26
N ALA A 12 -7.13 23.06 18.18
CA ALA A 12 -7.16 24.16 19.14
C ALA A 12 -8.52 24.86 19.17
N ARG A 13 -9.09 25.18 18.01
CA ARG A 13 -10.42 25.80 17.93
C ARG A 13 -11.53 24.92 18.49
N LEU A 14 -11.41 23.60 18.35
CA LEU A 14 -12.40 22.65 18.84
C LEU A 14 -12.19 22.24 20.30
N GLY A 15 -11.10 22.65 20.95
CA GLY A 15 -10.78 22.25 22.32
C GLY A 15 -10.47 20.74 22.43
N ILE A 16 -9.87 20.15 21.41
CA ILE A 16 -9.55 18.72 21.34
C ILE A 16 -8.05 18.45 21.17
N THR A 17 -7.20 19.40 21.58
CA THR A 17 -5.76 19.14 21.64
C THR A 17 -5.46 18.08 22.72
N TYR A 18 -4.26 17.51 22.66
CA TYR A 18 -3.83 16.60 23.73
C TYR A 18 -3.88 17.26 25.11
N ASP A 19 -3.47 18.52 25.19
CA ASP A 19 -3.47 19.28 26.45
C ASP A 19 -4.89 19.53 26.97
N ASP A 20 -5.86 19.72 26.08
CA ASP A 20 -7.28 19.88 26.47
C ASP A 20 -7.89 18.57 27.02
N LEU A 21 -7.42 17.41 26.55
CA LEU A 21 -8.05 16.11 26.85
C LEU A 21 -7.31 15.28 27.90
N LYS A 22 -6.00 15.43 28.06
CA LYS A 22 -5.17 14.60 28.95
C LYS A 22 -5.61 14.67 30.43
N HIS A 23 -6.16 15.81 30.85
CA HIS A 23 -6.64 16.01 32.23
C HIS A 23 -7.93 15.24 32.55
N ARG A 24 -8.69 14.86 31.51
CA ARG A 24 -9.92 14.09 31.65
C ARG A 24 -9.67 12.60 31.85
N ASN A 25 -8.54 12.12 31.37
CA ASN A 25 -8.17 10.72 31.48
C ASN A 25 -6.63 10.54 31.38
N GLU A 26 -6.00 10.30 32.53
CA GLU A 26 -4.55 10.08 32.61
C GLU A 26 -4.08 8.82 31.79
N ARG A 27 -5.00 7.94 31.45
CA ARG A 27 -4.74 6.76 30.61
C ARG A 27 -5.02 7.02 29.12
N LEU A 28 -5.30 8.27 28.73
CA LEU A 28 -5.60 8.63 27.35
C LEU A 28 -4.41 8.35 26.43
N ILE A 29 -4.63 7.54 25.38
CA ILE A 29 -3.74 7.49 24.23
C ILE A 29 -4.31 8.43 23.19
N TYR A 30 -3.57 9.48 22.90
CA TYR A 30 -3.93 10.46 21.89
C TYR A 30 -3.10 10.21 20.63
N ALA A 31 -3.75 9.81 19.54
CA ALA A 31 -3.11 9.53 18.28
C ALA A 31 -3.38 10.66 17.28
N SER A 32 -2.32 11.36 16.93
CA SER A 32 -2.33 12.43 15.95
C SER A 32 -1.83 11.95 14.60
N PHE A 33 -2.58 12.24 13.55
CA PHE A 33 -2.18 11.98 12.19
C PHE A 33 -2.28 13.24 11.34
N THR A 34 -1.22 13.60 10.59
CA THR A 34 -1.18 14.83 9.79
C THR A 34 -0.61 14.59 8.41
N GLY A 35 -0.73 15.57 7.51
CA GLY A 35 -0.12 15.48 6.19
C GLY A 35 1.41 15.56 6.25
N TYR A 36 1.94 16.60 6.92
CA TYR A 36 3.38 16.94 6.86
C TYR A 36 4.12 16.85 8.21
N GLY A 37 3.48 16.35 9.25
CA GLY A 37 4.02 16.37 10.61
C GLY A 37 3.54 17.59 11.41
N GLU A 38 3.94 17.66 12.69
CA GLU A 38 3.49 18.69 13.62
C GLU A 38 4.57 19.74 13.92
N VAL A 39 5.74 19.58 13.34
CA VAL A 39 6.91 20.45 13.50
C VAL A 39 7.40 20.93 12.13
N GLY A 40 7.89 22.14 12.10
CA GLY A 40 8.44 22.75 10.89
C GLY A 40 7.46 23.69 10.17
N PRO A 41 7.91 24.31 9.06
CA PRO A 41 7.15 25.38 8.40
C PRO A 41 5.84 24.91 7.77
N GLU A 42 5.68 23.62 7.51
CA GLU A 42 4.49 23.04 6.90
C GLU A 42 3.57 22.29 7.89
N ALA A 43 3.78 22.43 9.21
CA ALA A 43 3.01 21.73 10.25
C ALA A 43 1.49 21.97 10.16
N ASN A 44 1.08 23.14 9.71
CA ASN A 44 -0.33 23.51 9.58
C ASN A 44 -0.89 23.35 8.14
N LYS A 45 -0.05 22.89 7.22
CA LYS A 45 -0.42 22.74 5.82
C LYS A 45 -1.32 21.52 5.64
N PRO A 46 -2.47 21.65 4.97
CA PRO A 46 -3.27 20.50 4.59
C PRO A 46 -2.54 19.64 3.57
N GLY A 47 -2.72 18.32 3.67
CA GLY A 47 -2.11 17.36 2.75
C GLY A 47 -2.93 16.08 2.64
N PHE A 48 -2.89 15.49 1.46
CA PHE A 48 -3.48 14.19 1.15
C PHE A 48 -2.35 13.21 0.78
N ASP A 49 -2.69 11.94 0.67
CA ASP A 49 -1.72 10.90 0.27
C ASP A 49 -1.03 11.24 -1.05
N ALA A 50 -1.77 11.70 -2.06
CA ALA A 50 -1.20 12.08 -3.35
C ALA A 50 -0.20 13.24 -3.26
N THR A 51 -0.36 14.17 -2.31
CA THR A 51 0.50 15.35 -2.17
C THR A 51 1.63 15.18 -1.18
N ALA A 52 1.33 14.68 0.03
CA ALA A 52 2.29 14.59 1.12
C ALA A 52 3.07 13.27 1.10
N TRP A 53 2.40 12.15 0.77
CA TRP A 53 3.03 10.84 0.74
C TRP A 53 3.68 10.55 -0.61
N TRP A 54 2.95 10.76 -1.74
CA TRP A 54 3.40 10.36 -3.07
C TRP A 54 4.31 11.40 -3.75
N ALA A 55 3.82 12.63 -3.89
CA ALA A 55 4.58 13.66 -4.61
C ALA A 55 5.80 14.14 -3.81
N ARG A 56 5.61 14.44 -2.51
CA ARG A 56 6.62 15.12 -1.69
C ARG A 56 7.82 14.25 -1.33
N THR A 57 7.67 12.91 -1.35
CA THR A 57 8.69 11.96 -0.89
C THR A 57 9.56 11.37 -2.01
N GLY A 58 9.42 11.88 -3.23
CA GLY A 58 10.19 11.43 -4.39
C GLY A 58 9.60 10.21 -5.12
N LEU A 59 8.59 9.53 -4.56
CA LEU A 59 7.96 8.36 -5.19
C LEU A 59 7.38 8.70 -6.57
N MET A 60 6.64 9.82 -6.66
CA MET A 60 6.08 10.28 -7.93
C MET A 60 7.15 10.55 -9.00
N HIS A 61 8.33 11.02 -8.58
CA HIS A 61 9.44 11.25 -9.47
C HIS A 61 10.07 9.93 -9.95
N LEU A 62 10.28 8.98 -9.05
CA LEU A 62 11.02 7.75 -9.35
C LEU A 62 10.22 6.71 -10.14
N VAL A 63 8.89 6.69 -9.98
CA VAL A 63 7.99 5.70 -10.65
C VAL A 63 7.59 6.13 -12.06
N ARG A 64 8.17 7.20 -12.60
CA ARG A 64 7.93 7.59 -13.99
C ARG A 64 8.41 6.52 -14.97
N ALA A 65 7.73 6.41 -16.11
CA ALA A 65 8.10 5.49 -17.18
C ALA A 65 9.35 5.94 -17.99
N GLY A 66 10.21 6.74 -17.39
CA GLY A 66 11.42 7.30 -17.96
C GLY A 66 11.69 8.72 -17.48
N GLU A 67 12.91 9.22 -17.67
CA GLU A 67 13.34 10.53 -17.16
C GLU A 67 12.48 11.69 -17.67
N HIS A 68 12.00 11.61 -18.90
CA HIS A 68 11.21 12.67 -19.54
C HIS A 68 9.70 12.42 -19.51
N ALA A 69 9.26 11.29 -18.96
CA ALA A 69 7.84 10.97 -18.83
C ALA A 69 7.15 11.86 -17.77
N THR A 70 5.88 12.14 -17.99
CA THR A 70 5.04 12.84 -16.99
C THR A 70 4.99 12.04 -15.70
N PRO A 71 5.13 12.67 -14.52
CA PRO A 71 4.97 11.98 -13.24
C PRO A 71 3.59 11.32 -13.13
N ALA A 72 3.58 10.06 -12.71
CA ALA A 72 2.35 9.28 -12.53
C ALA A 72 1.65 9.63 -11.20
N ARG A 73 0.32 9.74 -11.22
CA ARG A 73 -0.47 9.90 -9.99
C ARG A 73 -0.52 8.58 -9.21
N SER A 74 -0.61 8.69 -7.88
CA SER A 74 -0.95 7.54 -7.04
C SER A 74 -2.42 7.14 -7.23
N LEU A 75 -2.72 5.89 -6.91
CA LEU A 75 -4.10 5.46 -6.72
C LEU A 75 -4.65 6.03 -5.39
N PRO A 76 -5.97 6.21 -5.26
CA PRO A 76 -6.59 6.64 -4.00
C PRO A 76 -6.23 5.69 -2.85
N GLY A 77 -5.87 6.26 -1.70
CA GLY A 77 -5.54 5.48 -0.50
C GLY A 77 -4.17 4.80 -0.50
N MET A 78 -3.38 4.92 -1.57
CA MET A 78 -2.09 4.24 -1.69
C MET A 78 -1.09 4.65 -0.59
N GLY A 79 -1.17 5.87 -0.11
CA GLY A 79 -0.40 6.37 1.04
C GLY A 79 -1.14 6.27 2.37
N ASP A 80 -2.47 6.38 2.34
CA ASP A 80 -3.29 6.36 3.56
C ASP A 80 -3.27 4.98 4.23
N HIS A 81 -3.42 3.89 3.48
CA HIS A 81 -3.47 2.54 4.03
C HIS A 81 -2.18 2.15 4.78
N PRO A 82 -0.96 2.25 4.23
CA PRO A 82 0.25 1.96 4.99
C PRO A 82 0.47 2.93 6.16
N SER A 83 0.04 4.19 6.02
CA SER A 83 0.11 5.17 7.10
C SER A 83 -0.87 4.85 8.24
N ALA A 84 -2.04 4.32 7.93
CA ALA A 84 -2.98 3.83 8.93
C ALA A 84 -2.39 2.65 9.71
N MET A 85 -1.72 1.72 9.03
CA MET A 85 -1.02 0.60 9.69
C MET A 85 0.12 1.07 10.59
N ALA A 86 0.90 2.06 10.18
CA ALA A 86 1.94 2.66 11.03
C ALA A 86 1.34 3.34 12.28
N THR A 87 0.22 4.06 12.10
CA THR A 87 -0.50 4.69 13.22
C THR A 87 -1.10 3.64 14.15
N TYR A 88 -1.66 2.57 13.62
CA TYR A 88 -2.12 1.41 14.40
C TYR A 88 -0.98 0.82 15.22
N GLY A 89 0.19 0.58 14.63
CA GLY A 89 1.37 0.09 15.33
C GLY A 89 1.80 1.02 16.49
N ALA A 90 1.77 2.32 16.28
CA ALA A 90 2.06 3.31 17.32
C ALA A 90 1.04 3.28 18.48
N ILE A 91 -0.25 3.16 18.15
CA ILE A 91 -1.32 3.03 19.15
C ILE A 91 -1.16 1.75 19.98
N VAL A 92 -0.92 0.60 19.33
CA VAL A 92 -0.73 -0.69 20.02
C VAL A 92 0.51 -0.65 20.91
N THR A 93 1.59 -0.03 20.48
CA THR A 93 2.80 0.19 21.27
C THR A 93 2.48 1.04 22.53
N ALA A 94 1.71 2.10 22.35
CA ALA A 94 1.28 2.96 23.48
C ALA A 94 0.32 2.22 24.43
N LEU A 95 -0.56 1.37 23.90
CA LEU A 95 -1.43 0.50 24.72
C LEU A 95 -0.59 -0.46 25.58
N TYR A 96 0.39 -1.12 24.98
CA TYR A 96 1.31 -1.98 25.71
C TYR A 96 2.11 -1.23 26.78
N GLN A 97 2.60 -0.03 26.48
CA GLN A 97 3.27 0.83 27.45
C GLN A 97 2.32 1.21 28.59
N ARG A 98 1.06 1.55 28.29
CA ARG A 98 0.03 1.90 29.27
C ARG A 98 -0.24 0.76 30.26
N GLU A 99 -0.25 -0.49 29.79
CA GLU A 99 -0.44 -1.63 30.70
C GLU A 99 0.73 -1.79 31.70
N LYS A 100 1.93 -1.36 31.33
CA LYS A 100 3.10 -1.37 32.23
C LYS A 100 3.19 -0.16 33.16
N THR A 101 2.77 1.01 32.69
CA THR A 101 2.99 2.27 33.41
C THR A 101 1.74 2.83 34.08
N GLY A 102 0.55 2.35 33.69
CA GLY A 102 -0.73 2.91 34.08
C GLY A 102 -1.08 4.23 33.38
N LYS A 103 -0.16 4.81 32.59
CA LYS A 103 -0.29 6.15 31.98
C LYS A 103 -0.55 6.06 30.49
N GLY A 104 -1.35 7.02 30.00
CA GLY A 104 -1.54 7.24 28.56
C GLY A 104 -0.31 7.84 27.88
N SER A 105 -0.43 8.07 26.58
CA SER A 105 0.67 8.60 25.75
C SER A 105 0.12 9.45 24.61
N TYR A 106 0.95 10.36 24.13
CA TYR A 106 0.78 11.01 22.84
C TYR A 106 1.57 10.24 21.79
N VAL A 107 0.92 9.86 20.70
CA VAL A 107 1.57 9.25 19.53
C VAL A 107 1.24 10.08 18.30
N SER A 108 2.20 10.23 17.41
CA SER A 108 2.01 10.98 16.17
C SER A 108 2.60 10.25 14.96
N SER A 109 1.98 10.46 13.81
CA SER A 109 2.48 10.02 12.52
C SER A 109 2.07 11.02 11.44
N SER A 110 2.65 10.91 10.24
CA SER A 110 2.27 11.77 9.12
C SER A 110 2.44 11.05 7.80
N LEU A 111 1.70 11.51 6.79
CA LEU A 111 1.84 11.02 5.42
C LEU A 111 3.27 11.23 4.91
N LEU A 112 3.87 12.39 5.18
CA LEU A 112 5.25 12.67 4.79
C LEU A 112 6.24 11.66 5.40
N ALA A 113 6.16 11.40 6.70
CA ALA A 113 7.05 10.46 7.37
C ALA A 113 6.91 9.04 6.81
N ASN A 114 5.68 8.58 6.61
CA ASN A 114 5.40 7.26 6.05
C ASN A 114 5.84 7.13 4.58
N GLY A 115 5.70 8.20 3.79
CA GLY A 115 6.18 8.19 2.41
C GLY A 115 7.71 8.20 2.30
N LEU A 116 8.40 8.91 3.20
CA LEU A 116 9.87 8.82 3.30
C LEU A 116 10.30 7.40 3.70
N TRP A 117 9.59 6.77 4.64
CA TRP A 117 9.84 5.38 5.03
C TRP A 117 9.61 4.40 3.86
N ALA A 118 8.52 4.57 3.10
CA ALA A 118 8.21 3.76 1.91
C ALA A 118 9.28 3.88 0.82
N ASN A 119 9.89 5.06 0.64
CA ASN A 119 10.97 5.31 -0.30
C ASN A 119 12.37 5.17 0.34
N GLY A 120 12.47 4.51 1.48
CA GLY A 120 13.66 4.47 2.32
C GLY A 120 14.92 3.98 1.60
N CYS A 121 14.81 2.97 0.72
CA CYS A 121 15.95 2.45 -0.03
C CYS A 121 16.57 3.51 -0.95
N SER A 122 15.75 4.20 -1.75
CA SER A 122 16.23 5.24 -2.67
C SER A 122 16.78 6.45 -1.92
N ILE A 123 16.11 6.84 -0.84
CA ILE A 123 16.54 7.96 0.01
C ILE A 123 17.87 7.62 0.68
N GLN A 124 18.00 6.40 1.21
CA GLN A 124 19.27 5.98 1.84
C GLN A 124 20.43 5.96 0.84
N ALA A 125 20.20 5.46 -0.38
CA ALA A 125 21.19 5.48 -1.44
C ALA A 125 21.63 6.93 -1.74
N ALA A 126 20.67 7.85 -1.89
CA ALA A 126 20.99 9.27 -2.12
C ALA A 126 21.76 9.91 -0.94
N LEU A 127 21.41 9.58 0.31
CA LEU A 127 22.13 10.03 1.50
C LEU A 127 23.56 9.47 1.58
N CYS A 128 23.82 8.32 0.97
CA CYS A 128 25.17 7.74 0.83
C CYS A 128 25.94 8.31 -0.37
N GLY A 129 25.34 9.20 -1.15
CA GLY A 129 26.01 9.89 -2.28
C GLY A 129 25.70 9.28 -3.65
N ASP A 130 24.83 8.28 -3.73
CA ASP A 130 24.44 7.69 -5.00
C ASP A 130 23.51 8.63 -5.79
N LYS A 131 23.63 8.62 -7.11
CA LYS A 131 22.70 9.29 -7.99
C LYS A 131 21.46 8.41 -8.20
N VAL A 132 20.36 8.77 -7.57
CA VAL A 132 19.08 8.09 -7.75
C VAL A 132 18.30 8.76 -8.88
N VAL A 133 17.96 7.98 -9.91
CA VAL A 133 17.24 8.43 -11.09
C VAL A 133 16.03 7.52 -11.34
N PRO A 134 15.00 7.99 -12.06
CA PRO A 134 13.92 7.14 -12.52
C PRO A 134 14.45 5.95 -13.32
N GLN A 135 13.73 4.83 -13.28
CA GLN A 135 14.05 3.69 -14.13
C GLN A 135 13.99 4.12 -15.61
N PRO A 136 14.89 3.61 -16.46
CA PRO A 136 14.81 3.87 -17.88
C PRO A 136 13.49 3.33 -18.45
N PRO A 137 13.03 3.86 -19.60
CA PRO A 137 11.92 3.27 -20.32
C PRO A 137 12.18 1.76 -20.57
N ARG A 138 11.11 0.98 -20.68
CA ARG A 138 11.21 -0.47 -20.85
C ARG A 138 12.09 -0.87 -22.05
N GLU A 139 12.01 -0.12 -23.12
CA GLU A 139 12.79 -0.32 -24.35
C GLU A 139 14.29 -0.06 -24.15
N GLU A 140 14.64 0.57 -23.05
CA GLU A 140 16.01 0.87 -22.63
C GLU A 140 16.40 0.12 -21.34
N ALA A 141 15.65 -0.91 -20.98
CA ALA A 141 15.87 -1.67 -19.77
C ALA A 141 17.33 -2.19 -19.68
N LEU A 142 17.89 -2.13 -18.48
CA LEU A 142 19.24 -2.60 -18.20
C LEU A 142 19.31 -4.11 -18.01
N SER A 143 18.18 -4.78 -17.84
CA SER A 143 18.08 -6.23 -17.69
C SER A 143 16.76 -6.72 -18.25
N ALA A 144 16.81 -7.64 -19.20
CA ALA A 144 15.65 -8.31 -19.76
C ALA A 144 14.94 -9.25 -18.77
N LEU A 145 15.59 -9.65 -17.69
CA LEU A 145 15.04 -10.56 -16.68
C LEU A 145 14.35 -9.85 -15.50
N ARG A 146 14.21 -8.51 -15.59
CA ARG A 146 13.60 -7.67 -14.54
C ARG A 146 12.62 -6.64 -15.10
N VAL A 147 11.95 -7.00 -16.19
CA VAL A 147 10.92 -6.17 -16.84
C VAL A 147 9.67 -6.99 -17.10
N HIS A 148 8.62 -6.32 -17.51
CA HIS A 148 7.34 -6.96 -17.83
C HIS A 148 7.21 -7.28 -19.31
N TYR A 149 6.48 -8.35 -19.63
CA TYR A 149 6.24 -8.87 -20.97
C TYR A 149 4.76 -9.06 -21.22
N GLN A 150 4.31 -8.70 -22.43
CA GLN A 150 2.93 -8.92 -22.83
C GLN A 150 2.77 -10.32 -23.42
N CYS A 151 1.75 -11.02 -22.96
CA CYS A 151 1.35 -12.33 -23.46
C CYS A 151 0.42 -12.21 -24.67
N ARG A 152 0.15 -13.33 -25.34
CA ARG A 152 -0.72 -13.41 -26.53
C ARG A 152 -2.13 -12.85 -26.29
N ASP A 153 -2.68 -13.04 -25.10
CA ASP A 153 -3.99 -12.56 -24.66
C ASP A 153 -4.02 -11.08 -24.26
N GLY A 154 -2.91 -10.35 -24.44
CA GLY A 154 -2.76 -8.95 -24.05
C GLY A 154 -2.46 -8.71 -22.56
N ARG A 155 -2.46 -9.76 -21.74
CA ARG A 155 -2.11 -9.71 -20.31
C ARG A 155 -0.59 -9.61 -20.13
N TRP A 156 -0.16 -9.18 -18.93
CA TRP A 156 1.24 -8.93 -18.65
C TRP A 156 1.81 -9.83 -17.55
N LEU A 157 3.07 -10.17 -17.68
CA LEU A 157 3.92 -10.78 -16.66
C LEU A 157 5.05 -9.83 -16.28
N LEU A 158 5.45 -9.86 -15.02
CA LEU A 158 6.65 -9.20 -14.52
C LEU A 158 7.69 -10.27 -14.20
N LEU A 159 8.82 -10.28 -14.90
CA LEU A 159 9.95 -11.11 -14.53
C LEU A 159 10.76 -10.48 -13.40
N SER A 160 11.19 -11.29 -12.44
CA SER A 160 12.10 -10.90 -11.35
C SER A 160 13.14 -12.01 -11.12
N ILE A 161 13.86 -12.34 -12.19
CA ILE A 161 14.83 -13.45 -12.17
C ILE A 161 16.19 -12.90 -11.77
N ALA A 162 16.78 -13.48 -10.72
CA ALA A 162 18.11 -13.13 -10.27
C ALA A 162 19.19 -13.60 -11.29
N ALA A 163 20.35 -12.95 -11.23
CA ALA A 163 21.43 -13.09 -12.19
C ALA A 163 22.17 -14.44 -12.18
N ASP A 164 21.72 -15.41 -11.41
CA ASP A 164 22.38 -16.72 -11.29
C ASP A 164 22.28 -17.52 -12.61
N GLU A 165 23.36 -18.13 -13.02
CA GLU A 165 23.43 -18.88 -14.28
C GLU A 165 22.46 -20.06 -14.32
N TRP A 166 22.27 -20.80 -13.22
CA TRP A 166 21.33 -21.91 -13.17
C TRP A 166 19.86 -21.47 -13.37
N ARG A 167 19.52 -20.24 -12.99
CA ARG A 167 18.19 -19.66 -13.27
C ARG A 167 18.04 -19.29 -14.72
N TRP A 168 19.12 -18.87 -15.37
CA TRP A 168 19.12 -18.62 -16.80
C TRP A 168 18.88 -19.91 -17.59
N ASP A 169 19.55 -21.02 -17.23
CA ASP A 169 19.34 -22.30 -17.89
C ASP A 169 17.92 -22.83 -17.72
N ARG A 170 17.34 -22.70 -16.53
CA ARG A 170 15.92 -23.01 -16.30
C ARG A 170 14.99 -22.10 -17.10
N PHE A 171 15.29 -20.82 -17.16
CA PHE A 171 14.49 -19.87 -17.92
C PHE A 171 14.53 -20.19 -19.42
N LYS A 172 15.70 -20.44 -19.97
CA LYS A 172 15.82 -20.87 -21.37
C LYS A 172 15.00 -22.13 -21.69
N SER A 173 15.01 -23.12 -20.79
CA SER A 173 14.26 -24.36 -20.98
C SER A 173 12.74 -24.19 -21.06
N CYS A 174 12.21 -23.02 -20.68
CA CYS A 174 10.80 -22.69 -20.86
C CYS A 174 10.44 -22.38 -22.32
N PHE A 175 11.42 -22.23 -23.20
CA PHE A 175 11.23 -21.80 -24.58
C PHE A 175 11.91 -22.79 -25.57
N ASP A 176 11.26 -23.02 -26.70
CA ASP A 176 11.90 -23.65 -27.84
C ASP A 176 12.52 -22.54 -28.72
N ALA A 177 13.67 -22.02 -28.28
CA ALA A 177 14.27 -20.81 -28.85
C ALA A 177 15.81 -20.88 -28.83
N PRO A 178 16.46 -21.54 -29.84
CA PRO A 178 17.92 -21.67 -29.88
C PRO A 178 18.71 -20.37 -29.82
N VAL A 179 18.08 -19.23 -30.17
CA VAL A 179 18.71 -17.91 -30.08
C VAL A 179 19.09 -17.56 -28.61
N LEU A 180 18.44 -18.15 -27.64
CA LEU A 180 18.77 -17.93 -26.19
C LEU A 180 20.06 -18.66 -25.78
N ASP A 181 20.57 -19.60 -26.59
CA ASP A 181 21.81 -20.34 -26.37
C ASP A 181 23.04 -19.66 -26.96
N GLU A 182 22.86 -18.53 -27.65
CA GLU A 182 23.97 -17.78 -28.21
C GLU A 182 24.96 -17.31 -27.13
N GLU A 183 26.25 -17.36 -27.41
CA GLU A 183 27.33 -17.02 -26.46
C GLU A 183 27.16 -15.64 -25.83
N ARG A 184 26.60 -14.67 -26.56
CA ARG A 184 26.34 -13.32 -26.06
C ARG A 184 25.34 -13.25 -24.89
N PHE A 185 24.53 -14.29 -24.70
CA PHE A 185 23.57 -14.40 -23.59
C PHE A 185 24.02 -15.39 -22.51
N ALA A 186 25.17 -16.05 -22.65
CA ALA A 186 25.64 -17.07 -21.74
C ALA A 186 25.89 -16.52 -20.31
N THR A 187 26.38 -15.29 -20.18
CA THR A 187 26.67 -14.68 -18.88
C THR A 187 25.71 -13.53 -18.56
N ASP A 188 25.52 -13.22 -17.28
CA ASP A 188 24.73 -12.05 -16.84
C ASP A 188 25.22 -10.74 -17.47
N ALA A 189 26.55 -10.51 -17.46
CA ALA A 189 27.12 -9.36 -18.10
C ALA A 189 26.86 -9.29 -19.61
N GLY A 190 26.82 -10.45 -20.28
CA GLY A 190 26.45 -10.57 -21.69
C GLY A 190 25.00 -10.22 -21.92
N ARG A 191 24.09 -10.77 -21.13
CA ARG A 191 22.64 -10.47 -21.19
C ARG A 191 22.35 -8.99 -20.93
N ASN A 192 23.01 -8.39 -19.95
CA ASN A 192 22.84 -6.97 -19.65
C ASN A 192 23.39 -6.06 -20.76
N ARG A 193 24.54 -6.38 -21.37
CA ARG A 193 25.04 -5.63 -22.53
C ARG A 193 24.11 -5.70 -23.73
N ASN A 194 23.42 -6.82 -23.92
CA ASN A 194 22.50 -7.05 -25.03
C ASN A 194 21.03 -6.97 -24.58
N ALA A 195 20.74 -6.27 -23.47
CA ALA A 195 19.43 -6.28 -22.84
C ALA A 195 18.29 -5.84 -23.77
N ARG A 196 18.49 -4.80 -24.57
CA ARG A 196 17.48 -4.31 -25.53
C ARG A 196 17.09 -5.38 -26.57
N GLU A 197 18.08 -6.08 -27.11
CA GLU A 197 17.84 -7.13 -28.07
C GLU A 197 17.18 -8.35 -27.43
N LEU A 198 17.66 -8.73 -26.24
CA LEU A 198 17.05 -9.81 -25.48
C LEU A 198 15.60 -9.50 -25.09
N VAL A 199 15.28 -8.26 -24.74
CA VAL A 199 13.89 -7.79 -24.51
C VAL A 199 13.03 -8.03 -25.76
N ALA A 200 13.52 -7.65 -26.94
CA ALA A 200 12.77 -7.83 -28.20
C ALA A 200 12.57 -9.33 -28.54
N ILE A 201 13.57 -10.15 -28.30
CA ILE A 201 13.46 -11.63 -28.47
C ILE A 201 12.39 -12.18 -27.51
N LEU A 202 12.46 -11.81 -26.24
CA LEU A 202 11.52 -12.29 -25.22
C LEU A 202 10.10 -11.77 -25.45
N ASP A 203 9.92 -10.56 -25.98
CA ASP A 203 8.61 -10.07 -26.42
C ASP A 203 7.96 -11.00 -27.42
N ALA A 204 8.72 -11.41 -28.45
CA ALA A 204 8.22 -12.33 -29.46
C ALA A 204 7.92 -13.74 -28.90
N LEU A 205 8.67 -14.18 -27.89
CA LEU A 205 8.44 -15.48 -27.24
C LEU A 205 7.23 -15.43 -26.30
N PHE A 206 7.11 -14.42 -25.47
CA PHE A 206 5.96 -14.27 -24.55
C PHE A 206 4.64 -14.06 -25.29
N ALA A 207 4.66 -13.43 -26.46
CA ALA A 207 3.49 -13.29 -27.33
C ALA A 207 2.96 -14.61 -27.92
N GLN A 208 3.63 -15.76 -27.71
CA GLN A 208 3.21 -17.05 -28.28
C GLN A 208 2.16 -17.77 -27.42
N LYS A 209 2.07 -17.49 -26.13
CA LYS A 209 1.13 -18.16 -25.22
C LYS A 209 0.37 -17.12 -24.38
N ASP A 210 -0.78 -17.54 -23.85
CA ASP A 210 -1.56 -16.74 -22.91
C ASP A 210 -0.90 -16.68 -21.54
N GLN A 211 -1.25 -15.68 -20.75
CA GLN A 211 -0.67 -15.45 -19.42
C GLN A 211 -0.80 -16.70 -18.52
N ALA A 212 -1.96 -17.37 -18.54
CA ALA A 212 -2.19 -18.56 -17.74
C ALA A 212 -1.28 -19.74 -18.14
N GLU A 213 -0.99 -19.90 -19.43
CA GLU A 213 -0.06 -20.91 -19.93
C GLU A 213 1.37 -20.59 -19.48
N TRP A 214 1.81 -19.34 -19.59
CA TRP A 214 3.13 -18.92 -19.11
C TRP A 214 3.27 -19.03 -17.60
N ARG A 215 2.23 -18.70 -16.84
CA ARG A 215 2.21 -18.91 -15.39
C ARG A 215 2.58 -20.34 -15.05
N ARG A 216 1.90 -21.33 -15.65
CA ARG A 216 2.17 -22.73 -15.40
C ARG A 216 3.61 -23.12 -15.75
N VAL A 217 4.10 -22.72 -16.93
CA VAL A 217 5.46 -23.05 -17.39
C VAL A 217 6.53 -22.48 -16.47
N LEU A 218 6.38 -21.22 -16.04
CA LEU A 218 7.35 -20.54 -15.18
C LEU A 218 7.29 -21.06 -13.73
N ASP A 219 6.09 -21.41 -13.23
CA ASP A 219 5.90 -22.05 -11.91
C ASP A 219 6.55 -23.44 -11.88
N GLU A 220 6.34 -24.27 -12.89
CA GLU A 220 6.98 -25.60 -13.04
C GLU A 220 8.51 -25.50 -13.10
N ALA A 221 9.03 -24.44 -13.71
CA ALA A 221 10.45 -24.14 -13.73
C ALA A 221 10.98 -23.56 -12.40
N GLY A 222 10.13 -23.24 -11.45
CA GLY A 222 10.52 -22.66 -10.14
C GLY A 222 11.14 -21.28 -10.25
N LEU A 223 10.68 -20.47 -11.20
CA LEU A 223 11.18 -19.12 -11.46
C LEU A 223 10.39 -18.07 -10.68
N ILE A 224 11.02 -16.92 -10.43
CA ILE A 224 10.36 -15.80 -9.75
C ILE A 224 9.81 -14.85 -10.81
N PHE A 225 8.50 -14.73 -10.83
CA PHE A 225 7.77 -13.81 -11.68
C PHE A 225 6.49 -13.35 -10.97
N GLY A 226 5.83 -12.33 -11.51
CA GLY A 226 4.52 -11.85 -11.04
C GLY A 226 3.53 -11.77 -12.18
N ILE A 227 2.28 -12.11 -11.91
CA ILE A 227 1.16 -11.83 -12.80
C ILE A 227 0.76 -10.38 -12.57
N VAL A 228 0.62 -9.61 -13.64
CA VAL A 228 -0.02 -8.29 -13.57
C VAL A 228 -1.53 -8.52 -13.62
N ALA A 229 -2.14 -8.62 -12.44
CA ALA A 229 -3.58 -8.84 -12.30
C ALA A 229 -4.37 -7.56 -12.59
N GLU A 230 -5.55 -7.70 -13.13
CA GLU A 230 -6.56 -6.64 -13.11
C GLU A 230 -7.39 -6.74 -11.83
N VAL A 231 -7.98 -5.64 -11.39
CA VAL A 231 -8.72 -5.61 -10.12
C VAL A 231 -9.88 -6.62 -10.12
N ASP A 232 -10.53 -6.80 -11.26
CA ASP A 232 -11.66 -7.72 -11.41
C ASP A 232 -11.26 -9.20 -11.31
N ASP A 233 -9.99 -9.54 -11.53
CA ASP A 233 -9.50 -10.92 -11.39
C ASP A 233 -9.44 -11.38 -9.93
N LEU A 234 -9.23 -10.44 -9.00
CA LEU A 234 -8.89 -10.76 -7.61
C LEU A 234 -9.95 -11.60 -6.90
N ARG A 235 -11.22 -11.47 -7.29
CA ARG A 235 -12.30 -12.28 -6.71
C ARG A 235 -12.28 -13.73 -7.19
N SER A 236 -11.70 -14.00 -8.33
CA SER A 236 -11.55 -15.36 -8.89
C SER A 236 -10.14 -15.93 -8.68
N ASP A 237 -9.22 -15.15 -8.08
CA ASP A 237 -7.86 -15.63 -7.77
C ASP A 237 -7.90 -16.64 -6.63
N GLU A 238 -7.48 -17.87 -6.91
CA GLU A 238 -7.51 -18.98 -5.95
C GLU A 238 -6.70 -18.69 -4.69
N GLN A 239 -5.53 -18.02 -4.82
CA GLN A 239 -4.68 -17.70 -3.68
C GLN A 239 -5.31 -16.62 -2.81
N VAL A 240 -5.90 -15.58 -3.42
CA VAL A 240 -6.59 -14.50 -2.70
C VAL A 240 -7.77 -15.06 -1.91
N MET A 241 -8.55 -15.95 -2.53
CA MET A 241 -9.72 -16.57 -1.91
C MET A 241 -9.33 -17.58 -0.83
N ALA A 242 -8.37 -18.45 -1.10
CA ALA A 242 -7.89 -19.45 -0.14
C ALA A 242 -7.23 -18.82 1.09
N ALA A 243 -6.55 -17.70 0.91
CA ALA A 243 -5.94 -16.94 2.00
C ALA A 243 -6.95 -16.09 2.80
N GLY A 244 -8.22 -16.03 2.39
CA GLY A 244 -9.26 -15.28 3.07
C GLY A 244 -9.03 -13.77 3.05
N LEU A 245 -8.42 -13.24 1.98
CA LEU A 245 -8.10 -11.82 1.86
C LEU A 245 -9.29 -10.97 1.41
N LEU A 246 -10.28 -11.62 0.81
CA LEU A 246 -11.59 -11.04 0.51
C LEU A 246 -12.66 -11.79 1.29
N VAL A 247 -13.53 -11.06 1.95
CA VAL A 247 -14.59 -11.64 2.82
C VAL A 247 -15.94 -10.99 2.53
N PRO A 248 -17.05 -11.76 2.65
CA PRO A 248 -18.39 -11.20 2.48
C PRO A 248 -18.76 -10.31 3.66
N LEU A 249 -19.55 -9.27 3.41
CA LEU A 249 -20.23 -8.53 4.46
C LEU A 249 -21.35 -9.40 5.05
N VAL A 250 -21.57 -9.32 6.37
CA VAL A 250 -22.60 -10.15 7.03
C VAL A 250 -24.03 -9.63 6.84
N ASP A 251 -24.18 -8.39 6.44
CA ASP A 251 -25.44 -7.66 6.34
C ASP A 251 -25.68 -7.03 4.96
N HIS A 252 -24.91 -7.42 3.96
CA HIS A 252 -25.02 -6.92 2.59
C HIS A 252 -24.46 -7.93 1.59
N ASP A 253 -25.05 -8.00 0.40
CA ASP A 253 -24.59 -8.88 -0.69
C ASP A 253 -23.40 -8.27 -1.45
N SER A 254 -22.34 -7.98 -0.72
CA SER A 254 -21.06 -7.50 -1.26
C SER A 254 -19.88 -8.02 -0.45
N TRP A 255 -18.70 -7.77 -0.96
CA TRP A 255 -17.43 -8.23 -0.37
C TRP A 255 -16.56 -7.04 -0.01
N THR A 256 -15.62 -7.27 0.91
CA THR A 256 -14.61 -6.30 1.28
C THR A 256 -13.25 -6.97 1.45
N ILE A 257 -12.22 -6.14 1.52
CA ILE A 257 -10.85 -6.58 1.84
C ILE A 257 -10.78 -6.84 3.34
N ASP A 258 -10.24 -7.98 3.73
CA ASP A 258 -10.00 -8.32 5.14
C ASP A 258 -8.75 -7.62 5.69
N SER A 259 -8.61 -7.62 7.01
CA SER A 259 -7.40 -7.13 7.69
C SER A 259 -6.14 -7.86 7.18
N PRO A 260 -5.03 -7.15 6.92
CA PRO A 260 -3.82 -7.77 6.36
C PRO A 260 -3.04 -8.63 7.35
N PHE A 261 -3.48 -8.76 8.59
CA PHE A 261 -2.85 -9.61 9.61
C PHE A 261 -3.86 -10.47 10.35
N ALA A 262 -3.41 -11.56 10.92
CA ALA A 262 -4.19 -12.44 11.77
C ALA A 262 -3.45 -12.69 13.10
N LEU A 263 -4.21 -12.90 14.16
CA LEU A 263 -3.68 -13.29 15.47
C LEU A 263 -4.17 -14.70 15.78
N ALA A 264 -3.26 -15.62 16.00
CA ALA A 264 -3.61 -17.01 16.29
C ALA A 264 -4.50 -17.10 17.55
N GLY A 265 -5.58 -17.86 17.45
CA GLY A 265 -6.54 -18.03 18.55
C GLY A 265 -7.52 -16.86 18.73
N GLN A 266 -7.55 -15.91 17.80
CA GLN A 266 -8.50 -14.80 17.81
C GLN A 266 -9.22 -14.73 16.47
N ASP A 267 -10.54 -14.78 16.51
CA ASP A 267 -11.35 -14.57 15.33
C ASP A 267 -11.40 -13.08 14.97
N LYS A 268 -11.31 -12.78 13.68
CA LYS A 268 -11.51 -11.42 13.18
C LYS A 268 -12.98 -11.02 13.30
N VAL A 269 -13.20 -9.75 13.57
CA VAL A 269 -14.55 -9.18 13.55
C VAL A 269 -15.08 -9.26 12.11
N LYS A 270 -16.27 -9.84 11.94
CA LYS A 270 -16.92 -9.95 10.63
C LYS A 270 -17.31 -8.56 10.14
N PRO A 271 -16.94 -8.19 8.92
CA PRO A 271 -17.21 -6.86 8.40
C PRO A 271 -18.71 -6.69 8.09
N ARG A 272 -19.16 -5.46 8.24
CA ARG A 272 -20.51 -5.00 7.92
C ARG A 272 -20.45 -3.85 6.92
N ARG A 273 -21.57 -3.54 6.28
CA ARG A 273 -21.68 -2.32 5.47
C ARG A 273 -21.43 -1.07 6.33
N ALA A 274 -21.03 0.00 5.69
CA ALA A 274 -20.98 1.30 6.36
C ALA A 274 -22.42 1.73 6.75
N PRO A 275 -22.62 2.32 7.95
CA PRO A 275 -23.94 2.80 8.35
C PRO A 275 -24.37 3.99 7.48
N ASN A 276 -25.69 4.16 7.33
CA ASN A 276 -26.24 5.37 6.78
C ASN A 276 -26.06 6.53 7.76
N VAL A 277 -26.19 7.76 7.26
CA VAL A 277 -26.14 8.95 8.12
C VAL A 277 -27.24 8.85 9.18
N GLY A 278 -26.85 9.00 10.45
CA GLY A 278 -27.76 8.95 11.59
C GLY A 278 -28.24 7.56 12.03
N GLU A 279 -27.87 6.49 11.32
CA GLU A 279 -28.38 5.12 11.61
C GLU A 279 -28.16 4.67 13.06
N HIS A 280 -27.07 5.07 13.69
CA HIS A 280 -26.76 4.71 15.07
C HIS A 280 -26.87 5.88 16.06
N SER A 281 -27.43 7.02 15.66
CA SER A 281 -27.49 8.22 16.51
C SER A 281 -28.19 7.94 17.86
N ASP A 282 -29.34 7.30 17.84
CA ASP A 282 -30.11 6.99 19.05
C ASP A 282 -29.37 6.01 19.96
N GLU A 283 -28.77 4.97 19.38
CA GLU A 283 -27.98 4.00 20.16
C GLU A 283 -26.80 4.66 20.88
N VAL A 284 -26.07 5.52 20.15
CA VAL A 284 -24.91 6.24 20.71
C VAL A 284 -25.35 7.23 21.81
N LEU A 285 -26.44 7.95 21.59
CA LEU A 285 -26.97 8.89 22.59
C LEU A 285 -27.46 8.17 23.83
N ARG A 286 -28.20 7.06 23.72
CA ARG A 286 -28.59 6.23 24.85
C ARG A 286 -27.39 5.69 25.62
N ALA A 287 -26.38 5.21 24.94
CA ALA A 287 -25.11 4.76 25.56
C ALA A 287 -24.39 5.89 26.27
N ALA A 288 -24.55 7.15 25.84
CA ALA A 288 -24.01 8.34 26.48
C ALA A 288 -24.89 8.85 27.65
N GLY A 289 -26.06 8.22 27.93
CA GLY A 289 -26.94 8.54 29.07
C GLY A 289 -28.08 9.49 28.76
N TYR A 290 -28.33 9.81 27.47
CA TYR A 290 -29.47 10.62 27.05
C TYR A 290 -30.78 9.81 27.15
N GLY A 291 -31.85 10.43 27.70
CA GLY A 291 -33.18 9.87 27.71
C GLY A 291 -33.92 10.04 26.37
N GLU A 292 -35.02 9.30 26.20
CA GLU A 292 -35.77 9.32 24.92
C GLU A 292 -36.31 10.72 24.59
N ASP A 293 -36.78 11.48 25.61
CA ASP A 293 -37.29 12.85 25.42
C ASP A 293 -36.15 13.81 24.98
N GLU A 294 -34.96 13.64 25.51
CA GLU A 294 -33.80 14.43 25.14
C GLU A 294 -33.34 14.13 23.72
N ILE A 295 -33.34 12.85 23.31
CA ILE A 295 -33.03 12.42 21.97
C ILE A 295 -34.07 12.99 20.97
N ALA A 296 -35.32 12.92 21.29
CA ALA A 296 -36.41 13.51 20.50
C ALA A 296 -36.22 15.01 20.29
N ALA A 297 -35.91 15.74 21.38
CA ALA A 297 -35.63 17.18 21.32
C ALA A 297 -34.40 17.51 20.44
N LEU A 298 -33.33 16.72 20.52
CA LEU A 298 -32.15 16.88 19.65
C LEU A 298 -32.47 16.65 18.18
N ARG A 299 -33.34 15.71 17.83
CA ARG A 299 -33.83 15.49 16.48
C ARG A 299 -34.70 16.64 15.99
N GLU A 300 -35.66 17.09 16.79
CA GLU A 300 -36.52 18.22 16.47
C GLU A 300 -35.72 19.51 16.24
N ALA A 301 -34.67 19.71 17.03
CA ALA A 301 -33.75 20.82 16.88
C ALA A 301 -32.76 20.66 15.68
N GLY A 302 -32.78 19.55 14.97
CA GLY A 302 -31.87 19.27 13.85
C GLY A 302 -30.40 19.13 14.26
N VAL A 303 -30.12 18.80 15.52
CA VAL A 303 -28.76 18.58 16.04
C VAL A 303 -28.25 17.20 15.66
N VAL A 304 -29.11 16.21 15.57
CA VAL A 304 -28.82 14.84 15.12
C VAL A 304 -29.78 14.43 14.01
N ALA A 305 -29.27 13.58 13.11
CA ALA A 305 -30.03 13.00 12.02
C ALA A 305 -30.77 11.73 12.44
#